data_e385abf077e69cd44c40279ce6d75a05
#
_entry.id   e385abf077e69cd44c40279ce6d75a05
#
_cell.length_a   1.000
_cell.length_b   1.000
_cell.length_c   1.000
_cell.angle_alpha   90.00
_cell.angle_beta   90.00
_cell.angle_gamma   90.00
#
_symmetry.space_group_name_H-M   'P 1'
#
loop_
_entity.id
_entity.type
_entity.pdbx_description
1 polymer ?
#
loop_
_entity_poly.entity_id
_entity_poly.type
_entity_poly.pdbx_seq_one_letter_code
_entity_poly.pdbx_strand_id
1 'polypeptide(L)'
;MKSVFILALVGCIILSWSAPAQGKLQIENVQACYGPFGPERKAFELYPFDNLFIRFTVTGLKTDATGKADTSVKVKLVDAKGKVIGEYTFSSTGLLTLGGQSFLVFVNLPMRDQVPVGKNTLMITVSDKLSEESASFERPITGKKGKLQIVALEFFHDADGKLPASTNGALGEPLHFRLRVIGFDRSKEKIHTELAVQTLDAEGKENLPKPLVLNFQEKDARAVQNTGFVFFTSSIGLNRLGKFTLRITVTDRSTNQSTKLEVPVTVTAP
;
A
#
# COMPACT_ATOMS: atom_id res chain seq x y z
N MET A 1 -69.88 -52.56 0.50
CA MET A 1 -68.44 -52.41 0.49
C MET A 1 -68.11 -51.12 -0.25
N LYS A 2 -67.76 -50.05 0.46
CA LYS A 2 -67.38 -48.75 -0.12
C LYS A 2 -65.90 -48.57 0.02
N SER A 3 -65.19 -48.59 -1.14
CA SER A 3 -63.77 -48.35 -1.22
C SER A 3 -63.46 -46.83 -1.15
N VAL A 4 -62.70 -46.40 -0.15
CA VAL A 4 -62.17 -45.02 -0.02
C VAL A 4 -60.82 -44.96 -0.65
N PHE A 5 -60.64 -44.18 -1.74
CA PHE A 5 -59.40 -43.82 -2.34
C PHE A 5 -58.82 -42.62 -1.58
N ILE A 6 -57.68 -42.82 -0.92
CA ILE A 6 -56.88 -41.75 -0.32
C ILE A 6 -55.85 -41.29 -1.38
N LEU A 7 -56.03 -40.07 -1.88
CA LEU A 7 -55.12 -39.40 -2.79
C LEU A 7 -54.04 -38.70 -1.92
N ALA A 8 -52.83 -39.27 -1.91
CA ALA A 8 -51.67 -38.64 -1.26
C ALA A 8 -51.08 -37.54 -2.16
N LEU A 9 -51.28 -36.28 -1.76
CA LEU A 9 -50.72 -35.10 -2.42
C LEU A 9 -49.24 -34.96 -1.94
N VAL A 10 -48.28 -35.39 -2.75
CA VAL A 10 -46.84 -35.15 -2.51
C VAL A 10 -46.52 -33.71 -2.91
N GLY A 11 -46.47 -32.84 -1.93
CA GLY A 11 -46.02 -31.47 -2.12
C GLY A 11 -44.49 -31.43 -2.30
N CYS A 12 -44.02 -31.21 -3.53
CA CYS A 12 -42.61 -30.86 -3.80
C CYS A 12 -42.34 -29.46 -3.23
N ILE A 13 -41.68 -29.41 -2.05
CA ILE A 13 -41.09 -28.16 -1.54
C ILE A 13 -39.86 -27.91 -2.38
N ILE A 14 -39.98 -27.04 -3.39
CA ILE A 14 -38.82 -26.49 -4.11
C ILE A 14 -38.16 -25.49 -3.16
N LEU A 15 -37.14 -25.95 -2.45
CA LEU A 15 -36.21 -25.07 -1.76
C LEU A 15 -35.47 -24.25 -2.83
N SER A 16 -36.03 -23.09 -3.16
CA SER A 16 -35.30 -22.07 -3.93
C SER A 16 -34.12 -21.60 -3.08
N TRP A 17 -32.94 -22.12 -3.35
CA TRP A 17 -31.70 -21.51 -2.89
C TRP A 17 -31.65 -20.13 -3.56
N SER A 18 -32.05 -19.11 -2.83
CA SER A 18 -31.76 -17.73 -3.20
C SER A 18 -30.23 -17.57 -3.15
N ALA A 19 -29.62 -17.46 -4.32
CA ALA A 19 -28.23 -16.99 -4.40
C ALA A 19 -28.16 -15.67 -3.61
N PRO A 20 -27.12 -15.47 -2.81
CA PRO A 20 -26.94 -14.20 -2.10
C PRO A 20 -27.03 -13.07 -3.11
N ALA A 21 -27.88 -12.08 -2.82
CA ALA A 21 -28.05 -10.93 -3.69
C ALA A 21 -26.68 -10.31 -3.93
N GLN A 22 -26.28 -10.21 -5.19
CA GLN A 22 -25.02 -9.59 -5.57
C GLN A 22 -25.10 -8.12 -5.15
N GLY A 23 -24.17 -7.69 -4.30
CA GLY A 23 -24.00 -6.28 -3.96
C GLY A 23 -23.58 -5.48 -5.19
N LYS A 24 -23.92 -4.20 -5.23
CA LYS A 24 -23.43 -3.28 -6.27
C LYS A 24 -21.90 -3.16 -6.20
N LEU A 25 -21.24 -3.12 -7.36
CA LEU A 25 -19.80 -2.90 -7.44
C LEU A 25 -19.41 -1.57 -6.78
N GLN A 26 -18.47 -1.60 -5.83
CA GLN A 26 -18.03 -0.42 -5.07
C GLN A 26 -16.52 -0.40 -4.85
N ILE A 27 -15.98 0.79 -4.65
CA ILE A 27 -14.58 1.05 -4.25
C ILE A 27 -14.61 1.64 -2.85
N GLU A 28 -13.98 0.97 -1.89
CA GLU A 28 -14.01 1.32 -0.48
C GLU A 28 -12.61 1.44 0.11
N ASN A 29 -12.51 2.13 1.25
CA ASN A 29 -11.29 2.20 2.07
C ASN A 29 -10.05 2.66 1.28
N VAL A 30 -10.20 3.66 0.41
CA VAL A 30 -9.09 4.19 -0.38
C VAL A 30 -8.11 4.94 0.49
N GLN A 31 -6.88 4.44 0.56
CA GLN A 31 -5.79 4.94 1.41
C GLN A 31 -4.52 5.16 0.60
N ALA A 32 -3.80 6.25 0.88
CA ALA A 32 -2.41 6.41 0.46
C ALA A 32 -1.52 5.75 1.52
N CYS A 33 -0.57 4.93 1.08
CA CYS A 33 0.30 4.15 1.96
C CYS A 33 1.77 4.38 1.62
N TYR A 34 2.66 4.00 2.54
CA TYR A 34 4.10 4.00 2.30
C TYR A 34 4.58 2.73 1.57
N GLY A 35 3.76 1.70 1.48
CA GLY A 35 4.01 0.44 0.78
C GLY A 35 2.73 -0.38 0.70
N PRO A 36 2.71 -1.53 -0.01
CA PRO A 36 1.50 -2.34 -0.20
C PRO A 36 0.83 -2.73 1.12
N PHE A 37 1.63 -3.20 2.09
CA PHE A 37 1.20 -3.53 3.46
C PHE A 37 1.77 -2.56 4.50
N GLY A 38 2.37 -1.46 4.05
CA GLY A 38 2.94 -0.43 4.91
C GLY A 38 1.88 0.43 5.60
N PRO A 39 2.32 1.30 6.51
CA PRO A 39 1.43 2.22 7.21
C PRO A 39 0.78 3.21 6.25
N GLU A 40 -0.39 3.69 6.64
CA GLU A 40 -1.10 4.75 5.92
C GLU A 40 -0.34 6.08 6.03
N ARG A 41 -0.34 6.84 4.93
CA ARG A 41 0.13 8.23 4.92
C ARG A 41 -0.95 9.12 5.55
N LYS A 42 -0.54 10.01 6.44
CA LYS A 42 -1.46 10.95 7.12
C LYS A 42 -2.18 11.90 6.15
N ALA A 43 -1.61 12.12 4.96
CA ALA A 43 -2.16 13.01 3.95
C ALA A 43 -1.98 12.46 2.54
N PHE A 44 -2.93 12.75 1.65
CA PHE A 44 -2.80 12.49 0.23
C PHE A 44 -1.94 13.60 -0.41
N GLU A 45 -0.64 13.41 -0.37
CA GLU A 45 0.36 14.32 -0.92
C GLU A 45 1.25 13.63 -1.93
N LEU A 46 1.71 14.37 -2.92
CA LEU A 46 2.64 13.94 -3.97
C LEU A 46 3.89 14.80 -3.95
N TYR A 47 5.02 14.16 -4.15
CA TYR A 47 6.32 14.82 -4.25
C TYR A 47 7.03 14.41 -5.55
N PRO A 48 7.95 15.24 -6.09
CA PRO A 48 8.89 14.79 -7.11
C PRO A 48 9.64 13.54 -6.66
N PHE A 49 9.78 12.54 -7.56
CA PHE A 49 10.38 11.23 -7.30
C PHE A 49 9.65 10.36 -6.25
N ASP A 50 8.42 10.72 -5.90
CA ASP A 50 7.58 9.92 -4.99
C ASP A 50 7.29 8.53 -5.57
N ASN A 51 6.94 7.63 -4.68
CA ASN A 51 6.38 6.31 -5.00
C ASN A 51 5.06 6.18 -4.24
N LEU A 52 3.96 6.66 -4.85
CA LEU A 52 2.67 6.68 -4.19
C LEU A 52 2.01 5.31 -4.28
N PHE A 53 1.88 4.64 -3.15
CA PHE A 53 1.06 3.44 -3.04
C PHE A 53 -0.37 3.81 -2.67
N ILE A 54 -1.32 3.30 -3.44
CA ILE A 54 -2.76 3.40 -3.16
C ILE A 54 -3.27 2.00 -2.84
N ARG A 55 -3.95 1.86 -1.72
CA ARG A 55 -4.63 0.64 -1.28
C ARG A 55 -6.12 0.90 -1.21
N PHE A 56 -6.94 -0.02 -1.70
CA PHE A 56 -8.40 0.05 -1.61
C PHE A 56 -9.04 -1.33 -1.72
N THR A 57 -10.27 -1.45 -1.27
CA THR A 57 -11.07 -2.66 -1.38
C THR A 57 -12.08 -2.50 -2.52
N VAL A 58 -12.22 -3.53 -3.34
CA VAL A 58 -13.31 -3.66 -4.33
C VAL A 58 -14.31 -4.66 -3.78
N THR A 59 -15.59 -4.28 -3.73
CA THR A 59 -16.69 -5.11 -3.23
C THR A 59 -17.79 -5.25 -4.30
N GLY A 60 -18.68 -6.24 -4.16
CA GLY A 60 -19.77 -6.49 -5.09
C GLY A 60 -19.37 -7.15 -6.40
N LEU A 61 -18.23 -7.82 -6.45
CA LEU A 61 -17.71 -8.50 -7.63
C LEU A 61 -18.55 -9.73 -7.97
N LYS A 62 -18.76 -9.95 -9.26
CA LYS A 62 -19.30 -11.20 -9.78
C LYS A 62 -18.17 -12.23 -9.95
N THR A 63 -18.49 -13.47 -9.61
CA THR A 63 -17.62 -14.61 -9.90
C THR A 63 -18.28 -15.55 -10.90
N ASP A 64 -17.47 -16.24 -11.69
CA ASP A 64 -17.93 -17.34 -12.52
C ASP A 64 -18.23 -18.61 -11.68
N ALA A 65 -18.64 -19.67 -12.34
CA ALA A 65 -18.93 -20.96 -11.70
C ALA A 65 -17.72 -21.60 -11.01
N THR A 66 -16.51 -21.16 -11.32
CA THR A 66 -15.26 -21.62 -10.68
C THR A 66 -14.79 -20.72 -9.53
N GLY A 67 -15.53 -19.67 -9.22
CA GLY A 67 -15.16 -18.68 -8.18
C GLY A 67 -14.16 -17.63 -8.64
N LYS A 68 -13.92 -17.45 -9.94
CA LYS A 68 -13.04 -16.43 -10.50
C LYS A 68 -13.77 -15.13 -10.74
N ALA A 69 -13.19 -14.01 -10.33
CA ALA A 69 -13.56 -12.67 -10.74
C ALA A 69 -12.62 -12.19 -11.87
N ASP A 70 -13.13 -11.41 -12.83
CA ASP A 70 -12.33 -10.79 -13.91
C ASP A 70 -12.58 -9.28 -13.89
N THR A 71 -11.54 -8.53 -13.57
CA THR A 71 -11.61 -7.09 -13.34
C THR A 71 -10.59 -6.32 -14.15
N SER A 72 -10.91 -5.06 -14.45
CA SER A 72 -9.97 -4.07 -14.93
C SER A 72 -9.93 -2.90 -13.95
N VAL A 73 -8.75 -2.47 -13.57
CA VAL A 73 -8.52 -1.32 -12.69
C VAL A 73 -7.76 -0.27 -13.45
N LYS A 74 -8.28 0.95 -13.46
CA LYS A 74 -7.63 2.12 -14.04
C LYS A 74 -7.47 3.19 -12.97
N VAL A 75 -6.23 3.64 -12.77
CA VAL A 75 -5.91 4.73 -11.83
C VAL A 75 -5.29 5.86 -12.62
N LYS A 76 -5.84 7.06 -12.48
CA LYS A 76 -5.35 8.28 -13.10
C LYS A 76 -5.03 9.33 -12.05
N LEU A 77 -4.01 10.10 -12.32
CA LEU A 77 -3.69 11.31 -11.62
C LEU A 77 -3.78 12.48 -12.60
N VAL A 78 -4.61 13.46 -12.26
CA VAL A 78 -4.94 14.58 -13.15
C VAL A 78 -4.59 15.88 -12.44
N ASP A 79 -3.93 16.82 -13.13
CA ASP A 79 -3.65 18.15 -12.59
C ASP A 79 -4.89 19.06 -12.57
N ALA A 80 -4.76 20.24 -11.99
CA ALA A 80 -5.85 21.23 -11.90
C ALA A 80 -6.37 21.72 -13.25
N LYS A 81 -5.65 21.46 -14.36
CA LYS A 81 -6.04 21.82 -15.74
C LYS A 81 -6.67 20.65 -16.51
N GLY A 82 -6.84 19.50 -15.87
CA GLY A 82 -7.36 18.29 -16.49
C GLY A 82 -6.32 17.45 -17.24
N LYS A 83 -5.03 17.80 -17.19
CA LYS A 83 -3.97 17.04 -17.83
C LYS A 83 -3.63 15.80 -17.00
N VAL A 84 -3.57 14.64 -17.64
CA VAL A 84 -3.10 13.39 -17.01
C VAL A 84 -1.60 13.48 -16.75
N ILE A 85 -1.19 13.36 -15.50
CA ILE A 85 0.21 13.38 -15.04
C ILE A 85 0.72 12.02 -14.64
N GLY A 86 -0.18 11.04 -14.46
CA GLY A 86 0.12 9.63 -14.25
C GLY A 86 -1.10 8.78 -14.56
N GLU A 87 -0.88 7.64 -15.18
CA GLU A 87 -1.94 6.67 -15.47
C GLU A 87 -1.37 5.25 -15.30
N TYR A 88 -2.17 4.40 -14.69
CA TYR A 88 -1.87 2.98 -14.54
C TYR A 88 -3.14 2.17 -14.82
N THR A 89 -3.04 1.15 -15.66
CA THR A 89 -4.15 0.25 -15.99
C THR A 89 -3.66 -1.19 -15.93
N PHE A 90 -4.41 -2.04 -15.27
CA PHE A 90 -4.16 -3.47 -15.26
C PHE A 90 -5.47 -4.24 -15.25
N SER A 91 -5.44 -5.46 -15.76
CA SER A 91 -6.51 -6.44 -15.64
C SER A 91 -6.06 -7.56 -14.70
N SER A 92 -6.95 -8.03 -13.88
CA SER A 92 -6.70 -9.12 -12.94
C SER A 92 -7.81 -10.13 -12.99
N THR A 93 -7.44 -11.39 -13.15
CA THR A 93 -8.34 -12.53 -12.93
C THR A 93 -7.94 -13.17 -11.62
N GLY A 94 -8.78 -13.06 -10.61
CA GLY A 94 -8.52 -13.55 -9.26
C GLY A 94 -9.48 -14.66 -8.86
N LEU A 95 -8.96 -15.74 -8.25
CA LEU A 95 -9.79 -16.78 -7.64
C LEU A 95 -10.11 -16.38 -6.19
N LEU A 96 -11.38 -16.22 -5.86
CA LEU A 96 -11.85 -15.94 -4.51
C LEU A 96 -12.05 -17.27 -3.74
N THR A 97 -10.92 -17.89 -3.36
CA THR A 97 -10.87 -19.25 -2.78
C THR A 97 -11.65 -19.42 -1.47
N LEU A 98 -11.81 -18.35 -0.70
CA LEU A 98 -12.59 -18.35 0.54
C LEU A 98 -14.03 -17.90 0.31
N GLY A 99 -14.45 -17.75 -0.96
CA GLY A 99 -15.73 -17.17 -1.32
C GLY A 99 -15.77 -15.66 -1.10
N GLY A 100 -16.99 -15.09 -1.14
CA GLY A 100 -17.17 -13.65 -1.01
C GLY A 100 -17.15 -12.93 -2.37
N GLN A 101 -17.21 -11.60 -2.32
CA GLN A 101 -17.35 -10.73 -3.49
C GLN A 101 -16.40 -9.52 -3.40
N SER A 102 -15.26 -9.68 -2.71
CA SER A 102 -14.33 -8.58 -2.48
C SER A 102 -12.88 -9.01 -2.56
N PHE A 103 -12.02 -8.09 -2.97
CA PHE A 103 -10.57 -8.24 -2.85
C PHE A 103 -9.87 -6.90 -2.59
N LEU A 104 -8.68 -6.99 -2.04
CA LEU A 104 -7.82 -5.86 -1.74
C LEU A 104 -6.93 -5.56 -2.95
N VAL A 105 -6.89 -4.30 -3.37
CA VAL A 105 -6.11 -3.83 -4.51
C VAL A 105 -4.97 -2.93 -4.04
N PHE A 106 -3.80 -3.13 -4.63
CA PHE A 106 -2.64 -2.27 -4.46
C PHE A 106 -2.22 -1.70 -5.81
N VAL A 107 -2.03 -0.40 -5.85
CA VAL A 107 -1.50 0.30 -7.04
C VAL A 107 -0.29 1.11 -6.63
N ASN A 108 0.77 1.03 -7.41
CA ASN A 108 1.97 1.83 -7.25
C ASN A 108 2.03 2.86 -8.38
N LEU A 109 2.08 4.14 -8.03
CA LEU A 109 2.22 5.27 -8.96
C LEU A 109 3.59 5.93 -8.78
N PRO A 110 4.60 5.52 -9.54
CA PRO A 110 5.90 6.18 -9.50
C PRO A 110 5.82 7.58 -10.13
N MET A 111 6.20 8.59 -9.37
CA MET A 111 6.28 9.97 -9.84
C MET A 111 7.65 10.27 -10.44
N ARG A 112 7.66 11.08 -11.49
CA ARG A 112 8.88 11.61 -12.09
C ARG A 112 9.43 12.80 -11.29
N ASP A 113 10.43 13.46 -11.81
CA ASP A 113 11.09 14.63 -11.25
C ASP A 113 10.16 15.86 -11.12
N GLN A 114 9.08 15.90 -11.90
CA GLN A 114 8.11 16.98 -11.88
C GLN A 114 6.73 16.48 -11.46
N VAL A 115 6.20 17.12 -10.43
CA VAL A 115 4.82 16.97 -9.96
C VAL A 115 4.20 18.36 -9.91
N PRO A 116 3.03 18.60 -10.53
CA PRO A 116 2.35 19.88 -10.45
C PRO A 116 2.03 20.23 -8.99
N VAL A 117 2.54 21.39 -8.55
CA VAL A 117 2.31 21.90 -7.19
C VAL A 117 0.87 22.38 -7.05
N GLY A 118 0.22 22.08 -5.94
CA GLY A 118 -1.15 22.46 -5.66
C GLY A 118 -2.14 21.31 -5.84
N LYS A 119 -3.37 21.63 -6.18
CA LYS A 119 -4.48 20.68 -6.24
C LYS A 119 -4.38 19.79 -7.49
N ASN A 120 -4.37 18.51 -7.28
CA ASN A 120 -4.52 17.46 -8.30
C ASN A 120 -5.68 16.55 -7.91
N THR A 121 -6.08 15.63 -8.77
CA THR A 121 -7.17 14.68 -8.52
C THR A 121 -6.69 13.26 -8.80
N LEU A 122 -6.86 12.38 -7.82
CA LEU A 122 -6.74 10.93 -7.98
C LEU A 122 -8.09 10.40 -8.43
N MET A 123 -8.13 9.66 -9.53
CA MET A 123 -9.32 9.00 -10.07
C MET A 123 -9.06 7.51 -10.17
N ILE A 124 -9.96 6.69 -9.62
CA ILE A 124 -9.90 5.24 -9.69
C ILE A 124 -11.17 4.76 -10.37
N THR A 125 -11.05 3.91 -11.37
CA THR A 125 -12.17 3.22 -12.01
C THR A 125 -11.91 1.72 -11.97
N VAL A 126 -12.89 0.97 -11.49
CA VAL A 126 -12.88 -0.49 -11.51
C VAL A 126 -14.05 -0.95 -12.38
N SER A 127 -13.77 -1.87 -13.29
CA SER A 127 -14.79 -2.53 -14.12
C SER A 127 -14.76 -4.02 -13.86
N ASP A 128 -15.91 -4.58 -13.54
CA ASP A 128 -16.12 -6.02 -13.44
C ASP A 128 -16.60 -6.52 -14.80
N LYS A 129 -15.79 -7.35 -15.45
CA LYS A 129 -16.09 -7.85 -16.81
C LYS A 129 -17.16 -8.93 -16.86
N LEU A 130 -17.49 -9.54 -15.71
CA LEU A 130 -18.51 -10.59 -15.64
C LEU A 130 -19.91 -10.01 -15.41
N SER A 131 -20.03 -8.87 -14.73
CA SER A 131 -21.29 -8.16 -14.55
C SER A 131 -21.47 -6.98 -15.50
N GLU A 132 -20.40 -6.56 -16.21
CA GLU A 132 -20.33 -5.35 -17.03
C GLU A 132 -20.55 -4.04 -16.23
N GLU A 133 -20.49 -4.13 -14.91
CA GLU A 133 -20.59 -2.97 -14.01
C GLU A 133 -19.25 -2.23 -13.90
N SER A 134 -19.35 -0.93 -13.60
CA SER A 134 -18.18 -0.10 -13.29
C SER A 134 -18.46 0.78 -12.08
N ALA A 135 -17.44 0.95 -11.24
CA ALA A 135 -17.42 1.88 -10.12
C ALA A 135 -16.28 2.88 -10.27
N SER A 136 -16.50 4.11 -9.84
CA SER A 136 -15.48 5.17 -9.87
C SER A 136 -15.37 5.86 -8.52
N PHE A 137 -14.16 6.29 -8.21
CA PHE A 137 -13.80 7.03 -7.00
C PHE A 137 -12.89 8.19 -7.38
N GLU A 138 -13.15 9.36 -6.80
CA GLU A 138 -12.32 10.55 -7.00
C GLU A 138 -11.94 11.17 -5.66
N ARG A 139 -10.69 11.63 -5.54
CA ARG A 139 -10.19 12.29 -4.35
C ARG A 139 -9.16 13.39 -4.69
N PRO A 140 -9.24 14.56 -4.02
CA PRO A 140 -8.18 15.56 -4.11
C PRO A 140 -6.86 15.03 -3.55
N ILE A 141 -5.76 15.34 -4.23
CA ILE A 141 -4.40 15.06 -3.80
C ILE A 141 -3.54 16.30 -4.03
N THR A 142 -2.67 16.63 -3.06
CA THR A 142 -1.89 17.87 -3.13
C THR A 142 -0.47 17.61 -3.60
N GLY A 143 -0.10 18.17 -4.75
CA GLY A 143 1.29 18.22 -5.20
C GLY A 143 2.11 19.20 -4.37
N LYS A 144 3.26 18.78 -3.89
CA LYS A 144 4.19 19.54 -3.03
C LYS A 144 5.51 19.78 -3.73
N LYS A 145 6.19 20.85 -3.34
CA LYS A 145 7.61 21.04 -3.71
C LYS A 145 8.46 19.97 -3.05
N GLY A 146 9.59 19.62 -3.67
CA GLY A 146 10.56 18.70 -3.09
C GLY A 146 11.09 19.21 -1.75
N LYS A 147 11.07 18.35 -0.75
CA LYS A 147 11.73 18.53 0.55
C LYS A 147 12.20 17.15 1.03
N LEU A 148 13.11 17.10 1.99
CA LEU A 148 13.52 15.84 2.60
C LEU A 148 12.30 15.09 3.13
N GLN A 149 12.04 13.91 2.58
CA GLN A 149 10.84 13.12 2.90
C GLN A 149 11.08 11.63 2.70
N ILE A 150 10.53 10.82 3.60
CA ILE A 150 10.33 9.39 3.42
C ILE A 150 9.06 9.25 2.56
N VAL A 151 9.15 8.58 1.42
CA VAL A 151 8.02 8.43 0.49
C VAL A 151 7.62 6.98 0.25
N ALA A 152 8.47 6.01 0.60
CA ALA A 152 8.09 4.61 0.64
C ALA A 152 8.77 3.91 1.81
N LEU A 153 8.06 2.94 2.39
CA LEU A 153 8.55 2.00 3.37
C LEU A 153 7.83 0.67 3.13
N GLU A 154 8.57 -0.26 2.57
CA GLU A 154 8.08 -1.59 2.22
C GLU A 154 8.74 -2.61 3.15
N PHE A 155 7.95 -3.59 3.61
CA PHE A 155 8.42 -4.69 4.44
C PHE A 155 8.41 -5.99 3.67
N PHE A 156 9.33 -6.92 4.02
CA PHE A 156 9.52 -8.19 3.33
C PHE A 156 9.87 -9.30 4.33
N HIS A 157 9.46 -10.53 4.00
CA HIS A 157 9.87 -11.73 4.71
C HIS A 157 11.28 -12.19 4.31
N ASP A 158 11.76 -11.77 3.15
CA ASP A 158 13.06 -12.16 2.58
C ASP A 158 13.98 -10.95 2.36
N ALA A 159 15.28 -11.19 2.42
CA ALA A 159 16.30 -10.15 2.23
C ALA A 159 16.33 -9.59 0.80
N ASP A 160 15.90 -10.37 -0.20
CA ASP A 160 15.85 -9.95 -1.60
C ASP A 160 14.70 -8.98 -1.91
N GLY A 161 13.73 -8.83 -0.99
CA GLY A 161 12.56 -7.98 -1.17
C GLY A 161 11.56 -8.51 -2.20
N LYS A 162 11.42 -9.83 -2.31
CA LYS A 162 10.51 -10.50 -3.24
C LYS A 162 9.18 -10.90 -2.60
N LEU A 163 9.18 -11.17 -1.29
CA LEU A 163 8.01 -11.61 -0.53
C LEU A 163 7.54 -10.49 0.39
N PRO A 164 6.55 -9.67 -0.04
CA PRO A 164 6.05 -8.57 0.77
C PRO A 164 5.50 -9.06 2.12
N ALA A 165 5.78 -8.30 3.18
CA ALA A 165 5.31 -8.55 4.53
C ALA A 165 4.51 -7.38 5.08
N SER A 166 3.64 -7.68 6.04
CA SER A 166 3.03 -6.66 6.90
C SER A 166 3.98 -6.28 8.04
N THR A 167 3.57 -5.31 8.85
CA THR A 167 4.28 -4.96 10.09
C THR A 167 3.98 -5.92 11.25
N ASN A 168 3.27 -7.02 10.99
CA ASN A 168 3.03 -8.11 11.94
C ASN A 168 3.90 -9.30 11.54
N GLY A 169 4.58 -9.90 12.48
CA GLY A 169 5.42 -11.08 12.24
C GLY A 169 5.49 -11.99 13.45
N ALA A 170 6.06 -13.19 13.26
CA ALA A 170 6.23 -14.17 14.32
C ALA A 170 7.56 -13.97 15.07
N LEU A 171 7.57 -14.36 16.33
CA LEU A 171 8.77 -14.36 17.16
C LEU A 171 9.88 -15.21 16.50
N GLY A 172 11.07 -14.63 16.37
CA GLY A 172 12.24 -15.27 15.76
C GLY A 172 12.44 -14.95 14.29
N GLU A 173 11.44 -14.36 13.61
CA GLU A 173 11.58 -13.97 12.23
C GLU A 173 12.35 -12.64 12.07
N PRO A 174 13.14 -12.46 11.00
CA PRO A 174 13.61 -11.15 10.59
C PRO A 174 12.50 -10.42 9.80
N LEU A 175 12.30 -9.15 10.08
CA LEU A 175 11.48 -8.27 9.26
C LEU A 175 12.41 -7.36 8.46
N HIS A 176 12.56 -7.66 7.16
CA HIS A 176 13.34 -6.84 6.24
C HIS A 176 12.55 -5.63 5.81
N PHE A 177 13.21 -4.50 5.56
CA PHE A 177 12.56 -3.31 5.03
C PHE A 177 13.40 -2.60 3.98
N ARG A 178 12.72 -1.90 3.08
CA ARG A 178 13.30 -0.98 2.10
C ARG A 178 12.61 0.37 2.23
N LEU A 179 13.42 1.40 2.46
CA LEU A 179 12.99 2.77 2.63
C LEU A 179 13.44 3.60 1.44
N ARG A 180 12.54 4.42 0.87
CA ARG A 180 12.88 5.40 -0.18
C ARG A 180 12.80 6.81 0.37
N VAL A 181 13.87 7.57 0.15
CA VAL A 181 14.03 8.95 0.59
C VAL A 181 14.22 9.85 -0.62
N ILE A 182 13.59 11.02 -0.60
CA ILE A 182 13.69 12.06 -1.63
C ILE A 182 14.02 13.42 -1.01
N GLY A 183 14.30 14.40 -1.85
CA GLY A 183 14.37 15.82 -1.47
C GLY A 183 15.56 16.19 -0.60
N PHE A 184 16.62 15.39 -0.59
CA PHE A 184 17.94 15.72 0.00
C PHE A 184 18.65 16.81 -0.82
N ASP A 185 19.56 17.52 -0.18
CA ASP A 185 20.35 18.59 -0.83
C ASP A 185 21.40 18.00 -1.78
N ARG A 186 21.51 18.58 -2.97
CA ARG A 186 22.48 18.25 -4.01
C ARG A 186 23.35 19.42 -4.42
N SER A 187 23.16 20.59 -3.78
CA SER A 187 23.85 21.84 -4.16
C SER A 187 25.36 21.81 -3.93
N LYS A 188 25.83 20.92 -3.05
CA LYS A 188 27.25 20.79 -2.71
C LYS A 188 27.96 19.67 -3.50
N GLU A 189 27.41 19.24 -4.63
CA GLU A 189 27.94 18.16 -5.47
C GLU A 189 28.21 16.86 -4.68
N LYS A 190 27.46 16.65 -3.63
CA LYS A 190 27.49 15.43 -2.81
C LYS A 190 26.13 15.16 -2.18
N ILE A 191 25.84 13.90 -1.96
CA ILE A 191 24.71 13.47 -1.15
C ILE A 191 25.26 12.82 0.12
N HIS A 192 24.76 13.22 1.28
CA HIS A 192 25.06 12.56 2.54
C HIS A 192 23.79 12.47 3.37
N THR A 193 23.14 11.32 3.31
CA THR A 193 21.94 11.02 4.10
C THR A 193 22.24 9.92 5.12
N GLU A 194 21.68 10.08 6.30
CA GLU A 194 21.77 9.12 7.41
C GLU A 194 20.39 8.65 7.78
N LEU A 195 20.24 7.34 7.93
CA LEU A 195 19.06 6.69 8.48
C LEU A 195 19.39 6.22 9.90
N ALA A 196 18.58 6.63 10.87
CA ALA A 196 18.59 6.12 12.24
C ALA A 196 17.29 5.37 12.54
N VAL A 197 17.39 4.12 13.00
CA VAL A 197 16.27 3.25 13.35
C VAL A 197 16.31 2.92 14.83
N GLN A 198 15.23 3.25 15.53
CA GLN A 198 15.03 2.93 16.94
C GLN A 198 13.73 2.16 17.12
N THR A 199 13.71 1.19 18.01
CA THR A 199 12.50 0.49 18.42
C THR A 199 12.06 0.95 19.81
N LEU A 200 10.76 1.19 19.95
CA LEU A 200 10.14 1.56 21.22
C LEU A 200 9.20 0.44 21.66
N ASP A 201 9.08 0.20 22.96
CA ASP A 201 8.04 -0.66 23.53
C ASP A 201 6.66 0.03 23.54
N ALA A 202 5.66 -0.65 24.11
CA ALA A 202 4.29 -0.14 24.19
C ALA A 202 4.16 1.14 25.06
N GLU A 203 5.07 1.34 25.99
CA GLU A 203 5.18 2.50 26.87
C GLU A 203 5.97 3.65 26.24
N GLY A 204 6.53 3.44 25.03
CA GLY A 204 7.33 4.42 24.30
C GLY A 204 8.79 4.49 24.74
N LYS A 205 9.26 3.55 25.56
CA LYS A 205 10.66 3.46 25.98
C LYS A 205 11.51 2.84 24.89
N GLU A 206 12.70 3.38 24.70
CA GLU A 206 13.67 2.89 23.71
C GLU A 206 14.22 1.52 24.12
N ASN A 207 14.17 0.56 23.18
CA ASN A 207 14.67 -0.82 23.41
C ASN A 207 16.16 -0.96 23.12
N LEU A 208 16.71 -0.10 22.25
CA LEU A 208 18.11 -0.09 21.90
C LEU A 208 18.83 1.04 22.65
N PRO A 209 20.02 0.80 23.25
CA PRO A 209 20.80 1.85 23.91
C PRO A 209 21.31 2.92 22.92
N LYS A 210 21.41 2.55 21.65
CA LYS A 210 21.72 3.46 20.52
C LYS A 210 20.91 2.99 19.30
N PRO A 211 20.43 3.93 18.45
CA PRO A 211 19.75 3.55 17.21
C PRO A 211 20.68 2.80 16.27
N LEU A 212 20.14 1.92 15.44
CA LEU A 212 20.83 1.39 14.27
C LEU A 212 21.00 2.52 13.27
N VAL A 213 22.25 2.77 12.83
CA VAL A 213 22.57 3.86 11.90
C VAL A 213 23.11 3.31 10.58
N LEU A 214 22.52 3.76 9.47
CA LEU A 214 22.99 3.50 8.11
C LEU A 214 23.27 4.83 7.43
N ASN A 215 24.35 4.86 6.62
CA ASN A 215 24.75 6.04 5.88
C ASN A 215 24.74 5.77 4.38
N PHE A 216 24.25 6.73 3.62
CA PHE A 216 24.42 6.79 2.17
C PHE A 216 25.22 8.03 1.80
N GLN A 217 26.28 7.84 1.03
CA GLN A 217 27.12 8.92 0.53
C GLN A 217 27.37 8.74 -0.96
N GLU A 218 27.22 9.81 -1.72
CA GLU A 218 27.61 9.91 -3.12
C GLU A 218 28.42 11.20 -3.32
N LYS A 219 29.55 11.09 -3.99
CA LYS A 219 30.52 12.18 -4.19
C LYS A 219 30.82 12.44 -5.67
N ASP A 220 30.38 11.57 -6.56
CA ASP A 220 30.49 11.82 -7.99
C ASP A 220 29.43 12.86 -8.39
N ALA A 221 29.88 14.02 -8.86
CA ALA A 221 29.01 15.16 -9.18
C ALA A 221 27.94 14.79 -10.22
N ARG A 222 28.26 13.95 -11.21
CA ARG A 222 27.31 13.51 -12.23
C ARG A 222 26.27 12.56 -11.66
N ALA A 223 26.70 11.62 -10.82
CA ALA A 223 25.79 10.72 -10.11
C ALA A 223 24.85 11.50 -9.19
N VAL A 224 25.36 12.48 -8.43
CA VAL A 224 24.58 13.37 -7.57
C VAL A 224 23.49 14.11 -8.34
N GLN A 225 23.81 14.70 -9.50
CA GLN A 225 22.84 15.42 -10.32
C GLN A 225 21.69 14.52 -10.81
N ASN A 226 21.98 13.27 -11.12
CA ASN A 226 20.99 12.31 -11.67
C ASN A 226 20.23 11.54 -10.58
N THR A 227 20.64 11.61 -9.31
CA THR A 227 19.99 10.87 -8.22
C THR A 227 18.75 11.61 -7.71
N GLY A 228 17.57 11.12 -8.01
CA GLY A 228 16.30 11.68 -7.53
C GLY A 228 15.86 11.14 -6.17
N PHE A 229 16.33 9.96 -5.78
CA PHE A 229 16.00 9.27 -4.54
C PHE A 229 17.13 8.36 -4.07
N VAL A 230 17.12 8.03 -2.78
CA VAL A 230 18.04 7.07 -2.14
C VAL A 230 17.22 5.94 -1.53
N PHE A 231 17.73 4.72 -1.61
CA PHE A 231 17.21 3.58 -0.88
C PHE A 231 18.10 3.24 0.32
N PHE A 232 17.44 2.90 1.43
CA PHE A 232 18.04 2.18 2.55
C PHE A 232 17.37 0.83 2.68
N THR A 233 18.16 -0.22 2.84
CA THR A 233 17.68 -1.57 3.14
C THR A 233 18.29 -2.05 4.44
N SER A 234 17.48 -2.67 5.28
CA SER A 234 17.94 -3.27 6.54
C SER A 234 16.92 -4.29 7.03
N SER A 235 17.16 -4.86 8.20
CA SER A 235 16.22 -5.75 8.88
C SER A 235 16.22 -5.50 10.38
N ILE A 236 15.11 -5.87 11.02
CA ILE A 236 14.98 -5.95 12.48
C ILE A 236 14.61 -7.38 12.85
N GLY A 237 15.26 -7.93 13.89
CA GLY A 237 14.89 -9.23 14.46
C GLY A 237 13.66 -9.09 15.34
N LEU A 238 12.63 -9.90 15.12
CA LEU A 238 11.43 -9.95 15.95
C LEU A 238 11.68 -10.89 17.12
N ASN A 239 12.45 -10.45 18.12
CA ASN A 239 12.99 -11.29 19.19
C ASN A 239 12.23 -11.20 20.53
N ARG A 240 11.10 -10.48 20.57
CA ARG A 240 10.26 -10.31 21.76
C ARG A 240 8.79 -10.14 21.36
N LEU A 241 7.88 -10.87 22.03
CA LEU A 241 6.44 -10.75 21.82
C LEU A 241 5.93 -9.37 22.25
N GLY A 242 4.88 -8.88 21.57
CA GLY A 242 4.17 -7.68 21.95
C GLY A 242 4.03 -6.64 20.84
N LYS A 243 3.68 -5.44 21.24
CA LYS A 243 3.51 -4.28 20.33
C LYS A 243 4.70 -3.33 20.51
N PHE A 244 5.22 -2.88 19.40
CA PHE A 244 6.38 -1.99 19.33
C PHE A 244 6.11 -0.87 18.35
N THR A 245 6.89 0.20 18.44
CA THR A 245 6.95 1.25 17.43
C THR A 245 8.36 1.29 16.83
N LEU A 246 8.44 1.13 15.51
CA LEU A 246 9.65 1.37 14.76
C LEU A 246 9.73 2.85 14.44
N ARG A 247 10.67 3.58 15.06
CA ARG A 247 10.95 4.99 14.81
C ARG A 247 12.08 5.10 13.80
N ILE A 248 11.76 5.65 12.64
CA ILE A 248 12.70 5.85 11.54
C ILE A 248 12.95 7.36 11.40
N THR A 249 14.20 7.77 11.49
CA THR A 249 14.61 9.16 11.28
C THR A 249 15.62 9.22 10.14
N VAL A 250 15.37 10.05 9.14
CA VAL A 250 16.32 10.32 8.07
C VAL A 250 16.82 11.74 8.21
N THR A 251 18.15 11.92 8.18
CA THR A 251 18.79 13.23 8.26
C THR A 251 19.64 13.46 7.01
N ASP A 252 19.44 14.57 6.36
CA ASP A 252 20.37 15.10 5.37
C ASP A 252 21.52 15.81 6.11
N ARG A 253 22.69 15.22 6.10
CA ARG A 253 23.88 15.72 6.79
C ARG A 253 24.49 16.96 6.13
N SER A 254 24.07 17.31 4.91
CA SER A 254 24.49 18.54 4.22
C SER A 254 23.77 19.78 4.74
N THR A 255 22.49 19.61 5.12
CA THR A 255 21.62 20.71 5.58
C THR A 255 21.17 20.57 7.04
N ASN A 256 21.40 19.42 7.67
CA ASN A 256 20.88 19.03 8.99
C ASN A 256 19.33 18.99 9.05
N GLN A 257 18.64 18.94 7.92
CA GLN A 257 17.21 18.70 7.89
C GLN A 257 16.92 17.23 8.21
N SER A 258 15.83 17.00 8.93
CA SER A 258 15.40 15.64 9.30
C SER A 258 13.92 15.43 9.00
N THR A 259 13.58 14.18 8.69
CA THR A 259 12.20 13.70 8.58
C THR A 259 12.04 12.43 9.40
N LYS A 260 10.85 12.19 9.95
CA LYS A 260 10.57 11.09 10.87
C LYS A 260 9.31 10.35 10.47
N LEU A 261 9.36 9.02 10.58
CA LEU A 261 8.22 8.13 10.44
C LEU A 261 8.18 7.16 11.62
N GLU A 262 7.00 6.97 12.21
CA GLU A 262 6.76 5.97 13.24
C GLU A 262 5.79 4.93 12.72
N VAL A 263 6.12 3.65 12.90
CA VAL A 263 5.40 2.51 12.35
C VAL A 263 5.11 1.53 13.46
N PRO A 264 3.84 1.15 13.70
CA PRO A 264 3.53 0.09 14.65
C PRO A 264 3.98 -1.26 14.10
N VAL A 265 4.59 -2.06 14.97
CA VAL A 265 5.02 -3.44 14.69
C VAL A 265 4.42 -4.33 15.77
N THR A 266 3.83 -5.47 15.35
CA THR A 266 3.29 -6.46 16.29
C THR A 266 4.02 -7.78 16.11
N VAL A 267 4.52 -8.35 17.21
CA VAL A 267 5.17 -9.67 17.24
C VAL A 267 4.28 -10.63 17.97
N THR A 268 3.88 -11.70 17.28
CA THR A 268 3.02 -12.77 17.81
C THR A 268 3.82 -14.05 18.06
N ALA A 269 3.24 -14.99 18.78
CA ALA A 269 3.77 -16.36 18.85
C ALA A 269 3.77 -16.97 17.43
N PRO A 270 4.69 -17.90 17.16
CA PRO A 270 4.77 -18.65 15.91
C PRO A 270 3.50 -19.43 15.60
#